data_90bca1234912c531e5c072a605fd9947
#
_entry.id   90bca1234912c531e5c072a605fd9947
#
_cell.length_a   1.000
_cell.length_b   1.000
_cell.length_c   1.000
_cell.angle_alpha   90.00
_cell.angle_beta   90.00
_cell.angle_gamma   90.00
#
_symmetry.space_group_name_H-M   'P 1'
#
loop_
_entity.id
_entity.type
_entity.pdbx_description
1 polymer ?
#
loop_
_entity_poly.entity_id
_entity_poly.type
_entity_poly.pdbx_seq_one_letter_code
_entity_poly.pdbx_strand_id
1 'polypeptide(L)'
;MAAIQSNRLVNGRLEYIDSLRGLAVLLMVMVHAAATWSPSTASQQSIIGYIAAGLGGLAAPLFVVLFGWSISKSELTNRKIAVRAGVLFAAQILLNSIAPHLFNTFTPGILSLFAILIITAPLWLKISRWQVMPGLPFWIILLPLLCSTSFLLPNLMGGSTWDSRVETSNIGQIILHLFFTGLYPLIPWLAFAIFGALIAENYSFVPQTVYRERLTWT
;
A
#
# COMPACT_ATOMS: atom_id res chain seq x y z
N MET A 1 9.39 11.63 -36.55
CA MET A 1 8.46 11.01 -35.57
C MET A 1 9.02 9.76 -34.85
N ALA A 2 10.08 9.11 -35.31
CA ALA A 2 10.69 7.92 -34.64
C ALA A 2 11.55 8.25 -33.40
N ALA A 3 12.07 9.47 -33.28
CA ALA A 3 12.97 9.87 -32.17
C ALA A 3 12.26 10.09 -30.80
N ILE A 4 10.94 10.35 -30.81
CA ILE A 4 10.17 10.60 -29.58
C ILE A 4 9.82 9.30 -28.85
N GLN A 5 9.86 8.16 -29.52
CA GLN A 5 9.48 6.88 -28.95
C GLN A 5 10.62 6.10 -28.27
N SER A 6 11.88 6.47 -28.46
CA SER A 6 13.02 5.79 -27.84
C SER A 6 13.25 6.19 -26.38
N ASN A 7 12.66 7.30 -25.93
CA ASN A 7 12.91 7.89 -24.61
C ASN A 7 12.04 7.32 -23.46
N ARG A 8 11.13 6.38 -23.72
CA ARG A 8 10.24 5.82 -22.69
C ARG A 8 10.85 4.68 -21.88
N LEU A 9 12.01 4.19 -22.28
CA LEU A 9 12.79 3.20 -21.55
C LEU A 9 14.20 3.73 -21.28
N VAL A 10 14.30 4.82 -20.57
CA VAL A 10 15.60 5.26 -20.05
C VAL A 10 15.96 4.30 -18.91
N ASN A 11 16.91 3.42 -19.16
CA ASN A 11 17.48 2.46 -18.18
C ASN A 11 16.50 1.43 -17.57
N GLY A 12 15.52 0.93 -18.33
CA GLY A 12 14.58 -0.09 -17.81
C GLY A 12 13.56 0.44 -16.80
N ARG A 13 13.47 1.76 -16.59
CA ARG A 13 12.46 2.42 -15.77
C ARG A 13 11.17 2.62 -16.55
N LEU A 14 10.04 2.40 -15.86
CA LEU A 14 8.70 2.63 -16.41
C LEU A 14 8.20 3.99 -15.92
N GLU A 15 8.27 5.00 -16.79
CA GLU A 15 7.91 6.41 -16.46
C GLU A 15 6.51 6.54 -15.84
N TYR A 16 5.52 5.75 -16.28
CA TYR A 16 4.17 5.81 -15.73
C TYR A 16 4.11 5.31 -14.27
N ILE A 17 4.94 4.34 -13.87
CA ILE A 17 5.04 3.90 -12.48
C ILE A 17 5.62 5.00 -11.60
N ASP A 18 6.65 5.71 -12.09
CA ASP A 18 7.23 6.83 -11.37
C ASP A 18 6.26 8.02 -11.30
N SER A 19 5.46 8.25 -12.35
CA SER A 19 4.38 9.24 -12.34
C SER A 19 3.28 8.89 -11.32
N LEU A 20 2.88 7.61 -11.23
CA LEU A 20 1.92 7.15 -10.23
C LEU A 20 2.47 7.26 -8.80
N ARG A 21 3.77 7.02 -8.59
CA ARG A 21 4.42 7.27 -7.28
C ARG A 21 4.39 8.75 -6.93
N GLY A 22 4.71 9.62 -7.90
CA GLY A 22 4.60 11.06 -7.72
C GLY A 22 3.18 11.50 -7.35
N LEU A 23 2.18 10.98 -8.05
CA LEU A 23 0.77 11.24 -7.74
C LEU A 23 0.42 10.77 -6.32
N ALA A 24 0.83 9.57 -5.92
CA ALA A 24 0.58 9.06 -4.58
C ALA A 24 1.21 9.94 -3.49
N VAL A 25 2.41 10.47 -3.72
CA VAL A 25 3.06 11.45 -2.81
C VAL A 25 2.24 12.74 -2.74
N LEU A 26 1.80 13.30 -3.86
CA LEU A 26 1.00 14.52 -3.88
C LEU A 26 -0.33 14.33 -3.12
N LEU A 27 -1.02 13.20 -3.32
CA LEU A 27 -2.24 12.87 -2.59
C LEU A 27 -1.97 12.73 -1.08
N MET A 28 -0.83 12.13 -0.70
CA MET A 28 -0.44 12.00 0.70
C MET A 28 -0.17 13.38 1.33
N VAL A 29 0.57 14.25 0.65
CA VAL A 29 0.82 15.63 1.13
C VAL A 29 -0.50 16.38 1.28
N MET A 30 -1.39 16.26 0.31
CA MET A 30 -2.70 16.93 0.33
C MET A 30 -3.54 16.49 1.54
N VAL A 31 -3.65 15.19 1.82
CA VAL A 31 -4.46 14.70 2.94
C VAL A 31 -3.87 15.09 4.29
N HIS A 32 -2.55 15.05 4.44
CA HIS A 32 -1.90 15.46 5.68
C HIS A 32 -2.02 16.97 5.89
N ALA A 33 -1.85 17.79 4.85
CA ALA A 33 -2.09 19.21 4.89
C ALA A 33 -3.54 19.54 5.28
N ALA A 34 -4.51 18.87 4.67
CA ALA A 34 -5.92 19.02 5.01
C ALA A 34 -6.21 18.62 6.46
N ALA A 35 -5.62 17.54 6.96
CA ALA A 35 -5.79 17.11 8.35
C ALA A 35 -5.17 18.08 9.36
N THR A 36 -4.03 18.71 9.01
CA THR A 36 -3.27 19.57 9.93
C THR A 36 -3.76 21.02 9.93
N TRP A 37 -4.12 21.55 8.75
CA TRP A 37 -4.42 22.98 8.56
C TRP A 37 -5.87 23.25 8.16
N SER A 38 -6.75 22.28 8.29
CA SER A 38 -8.17 22.51 8.05
C SER A 38 -8.70 23.58 9.01
N PRO A 39 -9.32 24.67 8.50
CA PRO A 39 -9.90 25.69 9.37
C PRO A 39 -11.00 25.08 10.23
N SER A 40 -11.09 25.49 11.50
CA SER A 40 -12.15 25.07 12.42
C SER A 40 -13.57 25.39 11.93
N THR A 41 -13.68 26.35 11.00
CA THR A 41 -14.93 26.74 10.32
C THR A 41 -15.24 25.91 9.09
N ALA A 42 -14.31 25.08 8.59
CA ALA A 42 -14.58 24.19 7.47
C ALA A 42 -15.57 23.12 7.94
N SER A 43 -16.82 23.23 7.52
CA SER A 43 -17.81 22.21 7.83
C SER A 43 -17.33 20.89 7.17
N GLN A 44 -17.42 19.80 7.93
CA GLN A 44 -17.14 18.46 7.38
C GLN A 44 -18.04 18.10 6.19
N GLN A 45 -19.06 18.90 5.93
CA GLN A 45 -20.03 18.75 4.84
C GLN A 45 -19.70 19.60 3.60
N SER A 46 -18.52 20.26 3.55
CA SER A 46 -18.14 21.01 2.35
C SER A 46 -17.76 20.04 1.20
N ILE A 47 -18.15 20.35 -0.03
CA ILE A 47 -17.79 19.59 -1.22
C ILE A 47 -16.26 19.43 -1.33
N ILE A 48 -15.51 20.48 -1.01
CA ILE A 48 -14.03 20.46 -1.00
C ILE A 48 -13.52 19.47 0.05
N GLY A 49 -14.13 19.41 1.23
CA GLY A 49 -13.79 18.46 2.28
C GLY A 49 -14.01 17.00 1.81
N TYR A 50 -15.13 16.72 1.15
CA TYR A 50 -15.40 15.38 0.59
C TYR A 50 -14.41 15.01 -0.51
N ILE A 51 -14.08 15.93 -1.42
CA ILE A 51 -13.09 15.70 -2.48
C ILE A 51 -11.71 15.44 -1.86
N ALA A 52 -11.27 16.26 -0.90
CA ALA A 52 -9.99 16.09 -0.23
C ALA A 52 -9.92 14.77 0.53
N ALA A 53 -10.97 14.39 1.25
CA ALA A 53 -11.05 13.11 1.96
C ALA A 53 -11.05 11.92 1.00
N GLY A 54 -11.82 11.98 -0.09
CA GLY A 54 -11.89 10.93 -1.10
C GLY A 54 -10.55 10.73 -1.82
N LEU A 55 -9.95 11.80 -2.31
CA LEU A 55 -8.63 11.76 -2.96
C LEU A 55 -7.53 11.33 -1.97
N GLY A 56 -7.57 11.84 -0.75
CA GLY A 56 -6.62 11.45 0.30
C GLY A 56 -6.74 9.99 0.67
N GLY A 57 -7.96 9.46 0.70
CA GLY A 57 -8.22 8.03 0.92
C GLY A 57 -7.60 7.09 -0.12
N LEU A 58 -7.31 7.59 -1.33
CA LEU A 58 -6.64 6.82 -2.38
C LEU A 58 -5.12 6.77 -2.23
N ALA A 59 -4.50 7.68 -1.47
CA ALA A 59 -3.05 7.77 -1.36
C ALA A 59 -2.42 6.48 -0.82
N ALA A 60 -2.87 6.00 0.32
CA ALA A 60 -2.30 4.82 0.96
C ALA A 60 -2.55 3.52 0.14
N PRO A 61 -3.77 3.22 -0.35
CA PRO A 61 -3.99 2.10 -1.26
C PRO A 61 -3.09 2.13 -2.48
N LEU A 62 -2.94 3.29 -3.14
CA LEU A 62 -2.08 3.44 -4.30
C LEU A 62 -0.60 3.15 -3.97
N PHE A 63 -0.09 3.63 -2.83
CA PHE A 63 1.25 3.30 -2.37
C PHE A 63 1.44 1.81 -2.16
N VAL A 64 0.48 1.13 -1.53
CA VAL A 64 0.58 -0.31 -1.26
C VAL A 64 0.50 -1.13 -2.55
N VAL A 65 -0.33 -0.72 -3.53
CA VAL A 65 -0.37 -1.34 -4.86
C VAL A 65 0.97 -1.19 -5.57
N LEU A 66 1.53 0.02 -5.63
CA LEU A 66 2.82 0.30 -6.27
C LEU A 66 3.98 -0.42 -5.55
N PHE A 67 3.89 -0.58 -4.23
CA PHE A 67 4.82 -1.36 -3.45
C PHE A 67 4.76 -2.85 -3.82
N GLY A 68 3.58 -3.44 -3.88
CA GLY A 68 3.36 -4.83 -4.30
C GLY A 68 3.88 -5.09 -5.71
N TRP A 69 3.61 -4.16 -6.65
CA TRP A 69 4.16 -4.18 -8.00
C TRP A 69 5.69 -4.20 -7.99
N SER A 70 6.31 -3.33 -7.19
CA SER A 70 7.77 -3.23 -7.10
C SER A 70 8.42 -4.46 -6.47
N ILE A 71 7.79 -5.03 -5.44
CA ILE A 71 8.27 -6.23 -4.76
C ILE A 71 8.23 -7.46 -5.67
N SER A 72 7.19 -7.63 -6.48
CA SER A 72 7.07 -8.76 -7.41
C SER A 72 8.17 -8.77 -8.50
N LYS A 73 8.71 -7.59 -8.83
CA LYS A 73 9.82 -7.42 -9.80
C LYS A 73 11.21 -7.40 -9.14
N SER A 74 11.27 -7.43 -7.82
CA SER A 74 12.54 -7.35 -7.08
C SER A 74 13.11 -8.73 -6.80
N GLU A 75 14.42 -8.87 -6.88
CA GLU A 75 15.12 -10.01 -6.33
C GLU A 75 15.19 -9.91 -4.80
N LEU A 76 14.43 -10.75 -4.11
CA LEU A 76 14.32 -10.80 -2.67
C LEU A 76 15.33 -11.80 -2.10
N THR A 77 16.46 -11.31 -1.61
CA THR A 77 17.37 -12.10 -0.78
C THR A 77 17.09 -11.84 0.69
N ASN A 78 17.34 -12.82 1.57
CA ASN A 78 17.08 -12.69 3.01
C ASN A 78 17.78 -11.45 3.60
N ARG A 79 18.99 -11.12 3.13
CA ARG A 79 19.72 -9.91 3.55
C ARG A 79 19.00 -8.63 3.13
N LYS A 80 18.50 -8.56 1.87
CA LYS A 80 17.76 -7.39 1.39
C LYS A 80 16.44 -7.22 2.14
N ILE A 81 15.74 -8.32 2.43
CA ILE A 81 14.50 -8.33 3.23
C ILE A 81 14.79 -7.77 4.62
N ALA A 82 15.79 -8.33 5.34
CA ALA A 82 16.11 -7.91 6.70
C ALA A 82 16.52 -6.44 6.78
N VAL A 83 17.41 -5.98 5.89
CA VAL A 83 17.87 -4.58 5.88
C VAL A 83 16.73 -3.62 5.56
N ARG A 84 15.94 -3.88 4.52
CA ARG A 84 14.83 -3.00 4.14
C ARG A 84 13.75 -2.94 5.23
N ALA A 85 13.37 -4.08 5.79
CA ALA A 85 12.40 -4.13 6.87
C ALA A 85 12.91 -3.41 8.12
N GLY A 86 14.17 -3.63 8.50
CA GLY A 86 14.81 -2.96 9.65
C GLY A 86 14.83 -1.43 9.48
N VAL A 87 15.21 -0.93 8.31
CA VAL A 87 15.18 0.52 8.02
C VAL A 87 13.76 1.09 8.12
N LEU A 88 12.76 0.37 7.60
CA LEU A 88 11.37 0.83 7.65
C LEU A 88 10.82 0.85 9.09
N PHE A 89 11.11 -0.17 9.91
CA PHE A 89 10.73 -0.16 11.32
C PHE A 89 11.44 0.95 12.10
N ALA A 90 12.74 1.14 11.87
CA ALA A 90 13.49 2.23 12.50
C ALA A 90 12.93 3.61 12.11
N ALA A 91 12.60 3.80 10.84
CA ALA A 91 11.98 5.04 10.36
C ALA A 91 10.58 5.25 10.97
N GLN A 92 9.78 4.19 11.17
CA GLN A 92 8.48 4.30 11.85
C GLN A 92 8.65 4.76 13.29
N ILE A 93 9.58 4.15 14.04
CA ILE A 93 9.87 4.54 15.43
C ILE A 93 10.34 6.00 15.48
N LEU A 94 11.21 6.41 14.56
CA LEU A 94 11.68 7.79 14.50
C LEU A 94 10.53 8.77 14.24
N LEU A 95 9.64 8.48 13.28
CA LEU A 95 8.46 9.32 13.00
C LEU A 95 7.55 9.44 14.21
N ASN A 96 7.27 8.33 14.88
CA ASN A 96 6.44 8.34 16.09
C ASN A 96 7.08 9.18 17.21
N SER A 97 8.41 9.10 17.36
CA SER A 97 9.16 9.86 18.39
C SER A 97 9.17 11.37 18.12
N ILE A 98 9.03 11.78 16.85
CA ILE A 98 8.93 13.21 16.47
C ILE A 98 7.52 13.76 16.77
N ALA A 99 6.49 12.92 16.74
CA ALA A 99 5.11 13.31 16.97
C ALA A 99 4.47 12.58 18.18
N PRO A 100 5.02 12.72 19.41
CA PRO A 100 4.57 11.96 20.58
C PRO A 100 3.16 12.32 21.05
N HIS A 101 2.61 13.44 20.58
CA HIS A 101 1.23 13.86 20.85
C HIS A 101 0.19 13.14 19.98
N LEU A 102 0.62 12.45 18.92
CA LEU A 102 -0.25 11.70 18.00
C LEU A 102 -0.07 10.19 18.12
N PHE A 103 1.14 9.73 18.45
CA PHE A 103 1.51 8.31 18.41
C PHE A 103 2.35 7.92 19.62
N ASN A 104 2.12 6.72 20.12
CA ASN A 104 3.10 6.07 20.98
C ASN A 104 4.32 5.64 20.15
N THR A 105 5.50 5.58 20.75
CA THR A 105 6.78 5.28 20.07
C THR A 105 6.72 4.03 19.20
N PHE A 106 6.01 3.01 19.64
CA PHE A 106 5.90 1.71 18.94
C PHE A 106 4.59 1.51 18.19
N THR A 107 3.79 2.56 18.00
CA THR A 107 2.54 2.45 17.23
C THR A 107 2.85 2.02 15.78
N PRO A 108 2.27 0.91 15.29
CA PRO A 108 2.45 0.49 13.91
C PRO A 108 1.74 1.44 12.95
N GLY A 109 2.50 2.03 12.03
CA GLY A 109 1.99 2.87 10.95
C GLY A 109 2.26 2.27 9.57
N ILE A 110 2.18 3.11 8.53
CA ILE A 110 2.33 2.68 7.14
C ILE A 110 3.71 2.07 6.84
N LEU A 111 4.78 2.57 7.47
CA LEU A 111 6.12 2.01 7.25
C LEU A 111 6.27 0.64 7.92
N SER A 112 5.60 0.41 9.06
CA SER A 112 5.50 -0.92 9.67
C SER A 112 4.74 -1.89 8.78
N LEU A 113 3.66 -1.46 8.10
CA LEU A 113 2.97 -2.26 7.10
C LEU A 113 3.93 -2.66 5.96
N PHE A 114 4.70 -1.72 5.41
CA PHE A 114 5.66 -2.04 4.35
C PHE A 114 6.75 -2.99 4.84
N ALA A 115 7.22 -2.85 6.07
CA ALA A 115 8.21 -3.75 6.65
C ALA A 115 7.67 -5.18 6.75
N ILE A 116 6.45 -5.38 7.27
CA ILE A 116 5.86 -6.71 7.37
C ILE A 116 5.50 -7.30 6.01
N LEU A 117 5.06 -6.48 5.04
CA LEU A 117 4.82 -6.90 3.67
C LEU A 117 6.11 -7.42 3.00
N ILE A 118 7.28 -6.78 3.25
CA ILE A 118 8.57 -7.27 2.73
C ILE A 118 8.96 -8.58 3.41
N ILE A 119 8.84 -8.68 4.74
CA ILE A 119 9.18 -9.89 5.49
C ILE A 119 8.35 -11.07 5.01
N THR A 120 7.06 -10.85 4.79
CA THR A 120 6.12 -11.90 4.39
C THR A 120 6.04 -12.09 2.87
N ALA A 121 6.74 -11.25 2.06
CA ALA A 121 6.68 -11.29 0.60
C ALA A 121 6.95 -12.68 -0.01
N PRO A 122 7.96 -13.45 0.42
CA PRO A 122 8.19 -14.78 -0.13
C PRO A 122 6.99 -15.71 0.04
N LEU A 123 6.25 -15.55 1.15
CA LEU A 123 5.08 -16.36 1.47
C LEU A 123 3.86 -15.95 0.63
N TRP A 124 3.44 -14.68 0.70
CA TRP A 124 2.22 -14.26 0.02
C TRP A 124 2.37 -14.21 -1.50
N LEU A 125 3.57 -13.95 -2.05
CA LEU A 125 3.83 -14.08 -3.48
C LEU A 125 3.71 -15.54 -3.94
N LYS A 126 4.24 -16.49 -3.16
CA LYS A 126 4.11 -17.91 -3.46
C LYS A 126 2.65 -18.38 -3.40
N ILE A 127 1.94 -17.99 -2.34
CA ILE A 127 0.53 -18.37 -2.15
C ILE A 127 -0.36 -17.75 -3.24
N SER A 128 -0.18 -16.48 -3.58
CA SER A 128 -0.98 -15.80 -4.60
C SER A 128 -0.84 -16.42 -6.00
N ARG A 129 0.33 -16.98 -6.31
CA ARG A 129 0.64 -17.66 -7.59
C ARG A 129 0.20 -19.12 -7.63
N TRP A 130 -0.18 -19.68 -6.48
CA TRP A 130 -0.61 -21.07 -6.42
C TRP A 130 -1.89 -21.26 -7.22
N GLN A 131 -1.95 -22.34 -7.99
CA GLN A 131 -3.14 -22.74 -8.75
C GLN A 131 -3.94 -23.76 -7.94
N VAL A 132 -5.16 -23.41 -7.59
CA VAL A 132 -6.10 -24.34 -6.92
C VAL A 132 -6.59 -25.41 -7.89
N MET A 133 -6.82 -25.01 -9.14
CA MET A 133 -7.17 -25.86 -10.28
C MET A 133 -6.48 -25.32 -11.54
N PRO A 134 -6.31 -26.11 -12.59
CA PRO A 134 -5.80 -25.63 -13.87
C PRO A 134 -6.59 -24.42 -14.35
N GLY A 135 -5.93 -23.27 -14.49
CA GLY A 135 -6.56 -22.01 -14.92
C GLY A 135 -7.24 -21.19 -13.82
N LEU A 136 -7.31 -21.67 -12.56
CA LEU A 136 -7.86 -20.93 -11.43
C LEU A 136 -6.76 -20.60 -10.40
N PRO A 137 -6.11 -19.45 -10.49
CA PRO A 137 -5.10 -19.04 -9.52
C PRO A 137 -5.76 -18.67 -8.18
N PHE A 138 -5.09 -18.97 -7.08
CA PHE A 138 -5.61 -18.81 -5.71
C PHE A 138 -5.96 -17.35 -5.37
N TRP A 139 -5.32 -16.38 -5.99
CA TRP A 139 -5.59 -14.97 -5.74
C TRP A 139 -7.05 -14.57 -6.04
N ILE A 140 -7.73 -15.26 -6.95
CA ILE A 140 -9.17 -15.01 -7.25
C ILE A 140 -10.02 -15.22 -6.00
N ILE A 141 -9.62 -16.15 -5.13
CA ILE A 141 -10.30 -16.43 -3.86
C ILE A 141 -9.73 -15.54 -2.75
N LEU A 142 -8.42 -15.39 -2.72
CA LEU A 142 -7.72 -14.67 -1.65
C LEU A 142 -8.06 -13.18 -1.59
N LEU A 143 -8.16 -12.50 -2.75
CA LEU A 143 -8.46 -11.07 -2.78
C LEU A 143 -9.85 -10.73 -2.20
N PRO A 144 -10.95 -11.36 -2.67
CA PRO A 144 -12.26 -11.14 -2.07
C PRO A 144 -12.31 -11.50 -0.58
N LEU A 145 -11.64 -12.58 -0.18
CA LEU A 145 -11.56 -12.99 1.21
C LEU A 145 -10.88 -11.92 2.08
N LEU A 146 -9.74 -11.39 1.66
CA LEU A 146 -9.04 -10.32 2.38
C LEU A 146 -9.87 -9.03 2.42
N CYS A 147 -10.51 -8.65 1.33
CA CYS A 147 -11.37 -7.47 1.30
C CYS A 147 -12.61 -7.63 2.19
N SER A 148 -13.15 -8.85 2.31
CA SER A 148 -14.34 -9.11 3.13
C SER A 148 -14.04 -9.22 4.62
N THR A 149 -12.78 -9.32 5.05
CA THR A 149 -12.43 -9.45 6.48
C THR A 149 -12.96 -8.30 7.33
N SER A 150 -12.97 -7.08 6.80
CA SER A 150 -13.52 -5.90 7.50
C SER A 150 -15.02 -6.02 7.82
N PHE A 151 -15.76 -6.79 7.02
CA PHE A 151 -17.18 -7.03 7.20
C PHE A 151 -17.47 -8.29 8.02
N LEU A 152 -16.68 -9.35 7.79
CA LEU A 152 -16.89 -10.64 8.41
C LEU A 152 -16.37 -10.71 9.84
N LEU A 153 -15.33 -9.94 10.15
CA LEU A 153 -14.63 -9.97 11.43
C LEU A 153 -14.52 -8.57 12.06
N PRO A 154 -15.64 -7.84 12.26
CA PRO A 154 -15.62 -6.48 12.76
C PRO A 154 -14.94 -6.35 14.13
N ASN A 155 -15.07 -7.39 14.97
CA ASN A 155 -14.45 -7.44 16.31
C ASN A 155 -12.91 -7.55 16.27
N LEU A 156 -12.33 -8.04 15.16
CA LEU A 156 -10.88 -8.10 14.96
C LEU A 156 -10.33 -6.83 14.35
N MET A 157 -11.17 -5.95 13.81
CA MET A 157 -10.72 -4.71 13.16
C MET A 157 -10.47 -3.55 14.14
N GLY A 158 -10.66 -3.77 15.44
CA GLY A 158 -10.45 -2.77 16.49
C GLY A 158 -11.54 -1.71 16.56
N GLY A 159 -11.39 -0.80 17.52
CA GLY A 159 -12.31 0.32 17.70
C GLY A 159 -12.30 1.32 16.55
N SER A 160 -13.37 2.09 16.44
CA SER A 160 -13.52 3.15 15.44
C SER A 160 -12.78 4.45 15.82
N THR A 161 -12.35 4.58 17.08
CA THR A 161 -11.68 5.78 17.59
C THR A 161 -10.19 5.76 17.24
N TRP A 162 -9.62 6.96 17.10
CA TRP A 162 -8.18 7.12 16.87
C TRP A 162 -7.36 6.45 17.97
N ASP A 163 -7.68 6.75 19.22
CA ASP A 163 -6.95 6.25 20.40
C ASP A 163 -6.89 4.72 20.45
N SER A 164 -8.00 4.05 20.14
CA SER A 164 -8.05 2.57 20.10
C SER A 164 -7.14 1.94 19.04
N ARG A 165 -6.67 2.71 18.07
CA ARG A 165 -5.80 2.25 16.98
C ARG A 165 -4.33 2.62 17.14
N VAL A 166 -4.03 3.63 17.96
CA VAL A 166 -2.67 4.14 18.16
C VAL A 166 -2.09 3.78 19.53
N GLU A 167 -2.94 3.51 20.52
CA GLU A 167 -2.50 3.17 21.86
C GLU A 167 -1.84 1.78 21.89
N THR A 168 -0.62 1.72 22.42
CA THR A 168 0.17 0.50 22.54
C THR A 168 0.71 0.37 23.95
N SER A 169 0.02 -0.38 24.82
CA SER A 169 0.41 -0.59 26.21
C SER A 169 1.30 -1.81 26.41
N ASN A 170 1.27 -2.76 25.49
CA ASN A 170 2.05 -4.00 25.58
C ASN A 170 2.38 -4.59 24.19
N ILE A 171 3.31 -5.52 24.15
CA ILE A 171 3.75 -6.17 22.91
C ILE A 171 2.60 -6.89 22.18
N GLY A 172 1.67 -7.47 22.91
CA GLY A 172 0.51 -8.14 22.32
C GLY A 172 -0.37 -7.18 21.53
N GLN A 173 -0.58 -5.96 22.04
CA GLN A 173 -1.31 -4.91 21.30
C GLN A 173 -0.53 -4.44 20.06
N ILE A 174 0.79 -4.30 20.14
CA ILE A 174 1.61 -3.95 18.97
C ILE A 174 1.42 -4.97 17.87
N ILE A 175 1.50 -6.27 18.21
CA ILE A 175 1.28 -7.36 17.25
C ILE A 175 -0.15 -7.32 16.71
N LEU A 176 -1.15 -7.16 17.58
CA LEU A 176 -2.54 -7.09 17.18
C LEU A 176 -2.80 -5.90 16.23
N HIS A 177 -2.23 -4.72 16.52
CA HIS A 177 -2.32 -3.55 15.66
C HIS A 177 -1.60 -3.74 14.33
N LEU A 178 -0.47 -4.43 14.33
CA LEU A 178 0.27 -4.69 13.10
C LEU A 178 -0.49 -5.60 12.13
N PHE A 179 -1.24 -6.57 12.66
CA PHE A 179 -1.93 -7.56 11.83
C PHE A 179 -3.42 -7.26 11.58
N PHE A 180 -4.15 -6.68 12.55
CA PHE A 180 -5.61 -6.64 12.50
C PHE A 180 -6.23 -5.27 12.84
N THR A 181 -5.76 -4.55 13.87
CA THR A 181 -6.55 -3.48 14.50
C THR A 181 -5.95 -2.07 14.40
N GLY A 182 -4.70 -1.93 13.96
CA GLY A 182 -3.99 -0.65 13.91
C GLY A 182 -4.48 0.29 12.79
N LEU A 183 -3.69 1.34 12.54
CA LEU A 183 -3.97 2.30 11.48
C LEU A 183 -3.85 1.68 10.08
N TYR A 184 -2.83 0.81 9.91
CA TYR A 184 -2.53 0.12 8.65
C TYR A 184 -2.25 -1.36 8.93
N PRO A 185 -3.27 -2.14 9.33
CA PRO A 185 -3.08 -3.55 9.66
C PRO A 185 -2.79 -4.36 8.40
N LEU A 186 -1.96 -5.41 8.53
CA LEU A 186 -1.63 -6.28 7.41
C LEU A 186 -2.89 -6.81 6.71
N ILE A 187 -3.90 -7.18 7.47
CA ILE A 187 -5.20 -7.58 6.96
C ILE A 187 -6.19 -6.43 7.21
N PRO A 188 -6.83 -5.85 6.18
CA PRO A 188 -6.93 -6.27 4.78
C PRO A 188 -5.90 -5.68 3.80
N TRP A 189 -4.95 -4.88 4.25
CA TRP A 189 -4.03 -4.12 3.36
C TRP A 189 -3.19 -5.00 2.43
N LEU A 190 -2.94 -6.25 2.80
CA LEU A 190 -2.27 -7.24 1.96
C LEU A 190 -2.97 -7.42 0.60
N ALA A 191 -4.30 -7.24 0.51
CA ALA A 191 -5.03 -7.33 -0.75
C ALA A 191 -4.50 -6.33 -1.80
N PHE A 192 -4.20 -5.09 -1.40
CA PHE A 192 -3.64 -4.09 -2.32
C PHE A 192 -2.25 -4.46 -2.80
N ALA A 193 -1.40 -5.04 -1.93
CA ALA A 193 -0.06 -5.50 -2.32
C ALA A 193 -0.14 -6.67 -3.31
N ILE A 194 -1.01 -7.65 -3.06
CA ILE A 194 -1.26 -8.78 -3.98
C ILE A 194 -1.79 -8.24 -5.32
N PHE A 195 -2.74 -7.33 -5.31
CA PHE A 195 -3.28 -6.72 -6.53
C PHE A 195 -2.18 -6.03 -7.36
N GLY A 196 -1.30 -5.27 -6.71
CA GLY A 196 -0.15 -4.65 -7.36
C GLY A 196 0.82 -5.66 -7.99
N ALA A 197 1.11 -6.76 -7.29
CA ALA A 197 1.95 -7.83 -7.79
C ALA A 197 1.33 -8.53 -9.00
N LEU A 198 0.02 -8.78 -8.97
CA LEU A 198 -0.71 -9.38 -10.08
C LEU A 198 -0.72 -8.50 -11.33
N ILE A 199 -0.90 -7.18 -11.17
CA ILE A 199 -0.77 -6.25 -12.29
C ILE A 199 0.64 -6.36 -12.88
N ALA A 200 1.69 -6.38 -12.04
CA ALA A 200 3.06 -6.49 -12.50
C ALA A 200 3.33 -7.78 -13.29
N GLU A 201 2.75 -8.90 -12.88
CA GLU A 201 2.92 -10.19 -13.53
C GLU A 201 2.17 -10.25 -14.86
N ASN A 202 0.92 -9.84 -14.89
CA ASN A 202 0.10 -9.85 -16.11
C ASN A 202 0.59 -8.84 -17.15
N TYR A 203 1.17 -7.72 -16.72
CA TYR A 203 1.77 -6.75 -17.63
C TYR A 203 2.91 -7.34 -18.48
N SER A 204 3.57 -8.37 -17.98
CA SER A 204 4.63 -9.08 -18.72
C SER A 204 4.10 -9.96 -19.86
N PHE A 205 2.80 -10.31 -19.83
CA PHE A 205 2.14 -11.14 -20.85
C PHE A 205 1.49 -10.34 -21.99
N VAL A 206 1.30 -9.04 -21.83
CA VAL A 206 0.78 -8.20 -22.92
C VAL A 206 1.94 -7.90 -23.87
N PRO A 207 1.95 -8.45 -25.12
CA PRO A 207 2.97 -8.11 -26.08
C PRO A 207 3.03 -6.58 -26.24
N GLN A 208 4.24 -6.01 -26.24
CA GLN A 208 4.42 -4.55 -26.41
C GLN A 208 3.75 -3.99 -27.67
N THR A 209 3.51 -4.84 -28.66
CA THR A 209 2.79 -4.53 -29.89
C THR A 209 1.32 -4.18 -29.66
N VAL A 210 0.61 -4.91 -28.79
CA VAL A 210 -0.83 -4.65 -28.49
C VAL A 210 -1.01 -3.36 -27.68
N TYR A 211 -0.06 -3.03 -26.82
CA TYR A 211 -0.11 -1.80 -26.05
C TYR A 211 0.16 -0.56 -26.92
N ARG A 212 0.97 -0.72 -27.97
CA ARG A 212 1.33 0.32 -28.93
C ARG A 212 0.13 0.73 -29.81
N GLU A 213 -0.69 -0.22 -30.22
CA GLU A 213 -1.87 0.03 -31.04
C GLU A 213 -3.01 0.70 -30.28
N ARG A 214 -3.23 0.39 -28.98
CA ARG A 214 -4.29 1.01 -28.18
C ARG A 214 -4.03 2.49 -27.83
N LEU A 215 -2.79 2.91 -27.74
CA LEU A 215 -2.42 4.31 -27.45
C LEU A 215 -2.39 5.22 -28.68
N THR A 216 -2.50 4.66 -29.91
CA THR A 216 -2.54 5.46 -31.13
C THR A 216 -3.97 5.87 -31.54
N TRP A 217 -5.01 5.41 -30.80
CA TRP A 217 -6.43 5.69 -31.07
C TRP A 217 -7.05 6.73 -30.12
N THR A 218 -6.25 7.36 -29.25
CA THR A 218 -6.62 8.51 -28.43
C THR A 218 -5.79 9.74 -28.77
#